data_ab2602a433f72c5ef0123ef8f28f4ceb
#
_entry.id   ab2602a433f72c5ef0123ef8f28f4ceb
#
_cell.length_a   1.000
_cell.length_b   1.000
_cell.length_c   1.000
_cell.angle_alpha   90.00
_cell.angle_beta   90.00
_cell.angle_gamma   90.00
#
_symmetry.space_group_name_H-M   'P 1'
#
loop_
_entity.id
_entity.type
_entity.pdbx_description
1 polymer ?
#
loop_
_entity_poly.entity_id
_entity_poly.type
_entity_poly.pdbx_seq_one_letter_code
_entity_poly.pdbx_strand_id
1 'polypeptide(L)'
;LNWLQIHITVQQSQVEICESLLLSLGAVSVTLDDAEDQALLEPLPGETPLWDNVIVTGIFQQDEEQPLDADALSQFISTQIEHTAIRSEVIEDQAWERAWMDYYEPIQVADNLWIVPEWLEAPNPEVTNIKLDPGLAFGTGNHASTFLCLQWLAGLDLKDKVVIDYGCGSGILGVAALLLGAKYVYATDIDPQAVLATKQNAELNGVADRLWVGLPEDFEAHYQDKTEILVANILAKPLMMLVETFYNLTVPNAQIALAGLIEEQIEDVKAAYAPYFEITGQQMREENWCRLSGHRKA
;
A
#
# COMPACT_ATOMS: atom_id res chain seq x y z
N LEU A 1 -6.05 -14.43 -27.37
CA LEU A 1 -5.98 -15.54 -26.39
C LEU A 1 -7.09 -15.32 -25.36
N ASN A 2 -7.97 -16.31 -25.18
CA ASN A 2 -8.99 -16.26 -24.12
C ASN A 2 -8.52 -17.10 -22.93
N TRP A 3 -8.95 -16.75 -21.74
CA TRP A 3 -8.62 -17.44 -20.51
C TRP A 3 -9.89 -17.96 -19.84
N LEU A 4 -9.85 -19.19 -19.33
CA LEU A 4 -10.90 -19.72 -18.47
C LEU A 4 -10.44 -19.58 -17.02
N GLN A 5 -11.21 -18.92 -16.18
CA GLN A 5 -11.04 -18.92 -14.74
C GLN A 5 -12.06 -19.86 -14.09
N ILE A 6 -11.58 -20.66 -13.14
CA ILE A 6 -12.43 -21.48 -12.27
C ILE A 6 -12.16 -21.09 -10.83
N HIS A 7 -13.18 -20.58 -10.18
CA HIS A 7 -13.16 -20.16 -8.79
C HIS A 7 -13.82 -21.22 -7.91
N ILE A 8 -13.13 -21.69 -6.91
CA ILE A 8 -13.59 -22.74 -6.02
C ILE A 8 -13.48 -22.24 -4.59
N THR A 9 -14.60 -22.14 -3.88
CA THR A 9 -14.60 -21.77 -2.46
C THR A 9 -14.43 -23.04 -1.62
N VAL A 10 -13.35 -23.11 -0.87
CA VAL A 10 -12.98 -24.26 -0.03
C VAL A 10 -12.61 -23.82 1.38
N GLN A 11 -12.67 -24.74 2.33
CA GLN A 11 -12.08 -24.51 3.65
C GLN A 11 -10.54 -24.54 3.55
N GLN A 12 -9.87 -23.82 4.45
CA GLN A 12 -8.41 -23.73 4.52
C GLN A 12 -7.70 -25.10 4.38
N SER A 13 -8.25 -26.14 5.02
CA SER A 13 -7.69 -27.49 4.98
C SER A 13 -7.70 -28.16 3.60
N GLN A 14 -8.49 -27.62 2.65
CA GLN A 14 -8.63 -28.15 1.28
C GLN A 14 -7.80 -27.37 0.25
N VAL A 15 -7.17 -26.25 0.63
CA VAL A 15 -6.47 -25.35 -0.30
C VAL A 15 -5.36 -26.07 -1.05
N GLU A 16 -4.42 -26.72 -0.36
CA GLU A 16 -3.29 -27.42 -1.01
C GLU A 16 -3.75 -28.52 -1.99
N ILE A 17 -4.82 -29.23 -1.63
CA ILE A 17 -5.40 -30.28 -2.49
C ILE A 17 -6.02 -29.62 -3.74
N CYS A 18 -6.72 -28.51 -3.54
CA CYS A 18 -7.36 -27.74 -4.63
C CYS A 18 -6.31 -27.17 -5.58
N GLU A 19 -5.26 -26.53 -5.07
CA GLU A 19 -4.15 -26.02 -5.88
C GLU A 19 -3.49 -27.14 -6.72
N SER A 20 -3.15 -28.24 -6.06
CA SER A 20 -2.52 -29.39 -6.72
C SER A 20 -3.39 -29.97 -7.81
N LEU A 21 -4.70 -30.06 -7.58
CA LEU A 21 -5.65 -30.54 -8.58
C LEU A 21 -5.72 -29.58 -9.79
N LEU A 22 -5.91 -28.27 -9.56
CA LEU A 22 -5.98 -27.29 -10.63
C LEU A 22 -4.72 -27.28 -11.49
N LEU A 23 -3.54 -27.30 -10.88
CA LEU A 23 -2.26 -27.40 -11.60
C LEU A 23 -2.16 -28.72 -12.41
N SER A 24 -2.61 -29.85 -11.84
CA SER A 24 -2.61 -31.14 -12.55
C SER A 24 -3.55 -31.17 -13.76
N LEU A 25 -4.61 -30.36 -13.72
CA LEU A 25 -5.57 -30.20 -14.82
C LEU A 25 -5.11 -29.20 -15.88
N GLY A 26 -3.93 -28.59 -15.70
CA GLY A 26 -3.30 -27.68 -16.67
C GLY A 26 -3.56 -26.19 -16.40
N ALA A 27 -3.94 -25.82 -15.18
CA ALA A 27 -3.94 -24.42 -14.80
C ALA A 27 -2.51 -23.83 -14.91
N VAL A 28 -2.37 -22.69 -15.57
CA VAL A 28 -1.11 -21.98 -15.74
C VAL A 28 -0.74 -21.13 -14.51
N SER A 29 -1.74 -20.80 -13.71
CA SER A 29 -1.59 -20.09 -12.44
C SER A 29 -2.73 -20.47 -11.51
N VAL A 30 -2.45 -20.40 -10.19
CA VAL A 30 -3.46 -20.51 -9.15
C VAL A 30 -3.28 -19.34 -8.18
N THR A 31 -4.38 -18.65 -7.84
CA THR A 31 -4.41 -17.56 -6.86
C THR A 31 -5.35 -17.92 -5.72
N LEU A 32 -5.10 -17.31 -4.56
CA LEU A 32 -5.89 -17.48 -3.34
C LEU A 32 -6.44 -16.12 -2.91
N ASP A 33 -7.76 -16.07 -2.68
CA ASP A 33 -8.46 -14.88 -2.25
C ASP A 33 -9.35 -15.20 -1.04
N ASP A 34 -9.68 -14.19 -0.25
CA ASP A 34 -10.63 -14.32 0.86
C ASP A 34 -12.06 -14.50 0.35
N ALA A 35 -12.80 -15.43 0.95
CA ALA A 35 -14.19 -15.67 0.60
C ALA A 35 -15.19 -14.86 1.43
N GLU A 36 -14.78 -14.31 2.60
CA GLU A 36 -15.68 -13.74 3.61
C GLU A 36 -15.24 -12.37 4.17
N ASP A 37 -14.23 -11.74 3.56
CA ASP A 37 -13.67 -10.46 4.03
C ASP A 37 -13.06 -10.55 5.45
N GLN A 38 -12.38 -11.67 5.72
CA GLN A 38 -11.72 -11.92 6.99
C GLN A 38 -10.38 -11.17 7.05
N ALA A 39 -10.24 -10.20 7.93
CA ALA A 39 -8.99 -9.45 8.07
C ALA A 39 -7.87 -10.34 8.63
N LEU A 40 -6.80 -10.54 7.85
CA LEU A 40 -5.53 -11.11 8.33
C LEU A 40 -4.61 -9.96 8.74
N LEU A 41 -4.63 -9.63 10.03
CA LEU A 41 -3.81 -8.54 10.57
C LEU A 41 -2.44 -9.04 10.99
N GLU A 42 -1.39 -8.45 10.42
CA GLU A 42 0.02 -8.57 10.85
C GLU A 42 0.53 -10.00 11.10
N PRO A 43 0.63 -10.88 10.09
CA PRO A 43 1.27 -12.19 10.27
C PRO A 43 2.74 -12.02 10.71
N LEU A 44 3.23 -12.94 11.53
CA LEU A 44 4.64 -12.93 11.94
C LEU A 44 5.54 -13.22 10.73
N PRO A 45 6.80 -12.73 10.72
CA PRO A 45 7.74 -13.06 9.65
C PRO A 45 7.90 -14.55 9.45
N GLY A 46 7.57 -15.04 8.25
CA GLY A 46 7.61 -16.45 7.90
C GLY A 46 6.29 -17.20 8.09
N GLU A 47 5.24 -16.57 8.60
CA GLU A 47 3.88 -17.09 8.60
C GLU A 47 3.14 -16.64 7.34
N THR A 48 2.44 -17.58 6.73
CA THR A 48 1.49 -17.31 5.63
C THR A 48 0.10 -17.82 6.05
N PRO A 49 -0.56 -17.13 7.01
CA PRO A 49 -1.89 -17.55 7.41
C PRO A 49 -2.84 -17.43 6.22
N LEU A 50 -3.73 -18.40 6.09
CA LEU A 50 -4.82 -18.38 5.13
C LEU A 50 -6.13 -18.12 5.88
N TRP A 51 -7.12 -17.60 5.16
CA TRP A 51 -8.49 -17.42 5.64
C TRP A 51 -9.16 -18.76 5.91
N ASP A 52 -10.18 -18.77 6.75
CA ASP A 52 -10.95 -19.99 7.09
C ASP A 52 -11.65 -20.56 5.86
N ASN A 53 -12.23 -19.66 5.03
CA ASN A 53 -12.80 -19.95 3.72
C ASN A 53 -12.02 -19.19 2.64
N VAL A 54 -11.51 -19.93 1.66
CA VAL A 54 -10.61 -19.43 0.62
C VAL A 54 -11.22 -19.64 -0.75
N ILE A 55 -11.18 -18.64 -1.61
CA ILE A 55 -11.44 -18.79 -3.04
C ILE A 55 -10.13 -19.16 -3.72
N VAL A 56 -10.04 -20.39 -4.20
CA VAL A 56 -8.92 -20.87 -5.02
C VAL A 56 -9.30 -20.67 -6.48
N THR A 57 -8.56 -19.83 -7.20
CA THR A 57 -8.82 -19.52 -8.61
C THR A 57 -7.75 -20.13 -9.48
N GLY A 58 -8.13 -21.08 -10.34
CA GLY A 58 -7.29 -21.64 -11.40
C GLY A 58 -7.49 -20.92 -12.71
N ILE A 59 -6.40 -20.54 -13.38
CA ILE A 59 -6.41 -19.87 -14.69
C ILE A 59 -5.92 -20.86 -15.75
N PHE A 60 -6.73 -21.08 -16.80
CA PHE A 60 -6.46 -22.00 -17.89
C PHE A 60 -6.40 -21.24 -19.21
N GLN A 61 -5.40 -21.56 -20.03
CA GLN A 61 -5.34 -21.00 -21.37
C GLN A 61 -6.40 -21.66 -22.27
N GLN A 62 -7.21 -20.86 -22.95
CA GLN A 62 -8.19 -21.33 -23.92
C GLN A 62 -7.57 -21.40 -25.32
N ASP A 63 -7.70 -22.52 -25.96
CA ASP A 63 -7.40 -22.67 -27.39
C ASP A 63 -8.64 -22.29 -28.19
N GLU A 64 -8.49 -21.40 -29.17
CA GLU A 64 -9.63 -20.96 -30.02
C GLU A 64 -10.17 -22.11 -30.90
N GLU A 65 -9.33 -23.08 -31.27
CA GLU A 65 -9.75 -24.25 -32.09
C GLU A 65 -10.34 -25.39 -31.23
N GLN A 66 -9.92 -25.50 -29.97
CA GLN A 66 -10.38 -26.52 -29.01
C GLN A 66 -10.59 -25.90 -27.60
N PRO A 67 -11.66 -25.11 -27.41
CA PRO A 67 -11.91 -24.49 -26.13
C PRO A 67 -12.21 -25.56 -25.06
N LEU A 68 -11.67 -25.34 -23.86
CA LEU A 68 -11.97 -26.16 -22.70
C LEU A 68 -13.46 -26.02 -22.36
N ASP A 69 -14.11 -27.14 -22.12
CA ASP A 69 -15.49 -27.18 -21.64
C ASP A 69 -15.51 -26.82 -20.15
N ALA A 70 -15.88 -25.58 -19.85
CA ALA A 70 -15.90 -25.04 -18.51
C ALA A 70 -16.85 -25.82 -17.58
N ASP A 71 -18.00 -26.25 -18.10
CA ASP A 71 -18.99 -26.98 -17.30
C ASP A 71 -18.48 -28.40 -16.98
N ALA A 72 -17.92 -29.11 -17.99
CA ALA A 72 -17.34 -30.42 -17.77
C ALA A 72 -16.15 -30.38 -16.78
N LEU A 73 -15.29 -29.38 -16.89
CA LEU A 73 -14.15 -29.20 -16.00
C LEU A 73 -14.61 -28.88 -14.58
N SER A 74 -15.54 -27.95 -14.40
CA SER A 74 -16.14 -27.61 -13.12
C SER A 74 -16.84 -28.81 -12.46
N GLN A 75 -17.60 -29.59 -13.28
CA GLN A 75 -18.26 -30.80 -12.79
C GLN A 75 -17.25 -31.87 -12.36
N PHE A 76 -16.16 -32.07 -13.12
CA PHE A 76 -15.09 -32.97 -12.72
C PHE A 76 -14.46 -32.57 -11.40
N ILE A 77 -14.06 -31.29 -11.25
CA ILE A 77 -13.46 -30.75 -10.04
C ILE A 77 -14.40 -30.95 -8.83
N SER A 78 -15.69 -30.68 -8.99
CA SER A 78 -16.68 -30.82 -7.93
C SER A 78 -16.83 -32.26 -7.40
N THR A 79 -16.42 -33.25 -8.17
CA THR A 79 -16.40 -34.66 -7.71
C THR A 79 -15.11 -35.05 -6.97
N GLN A 80 -14.07 -34.24 -7.07
CA GLN A 80 -12.75 -34.53 -6.51
C GLN A 80 -12.45 -33.80 -5.19
N ILE A 81 -13.11 -32.67 -4.95
CA ILE A 81 -12.82 -31.77 -3.81
C ILE A 81 -14.11 -31.42 -3.10
N GLU A 82 -14.04 -31.40 -1.77
CA GLU A 82 -15.08 -30.84 -0.92
C GLU A 82 -15.03 -29.30 -1.02
N HIS A 83 -16.12 -28.68 -1.46
CA HIS A 83 -16.20 -27.24 -1.73
C HIS A 83 -17.59 -26.71 -1.37
N THR A 84 -17.70 -25.39 -1.11
CA THR A 84 -18.98 -24.73 -0.84
C THR A 84 -19.56 -24.07 -2.08
N ALA A 85 -18.72 -23.60 -3.01
CA ALA A 85 -19.13 -23.02 -4.28
C ALA A 85 -18.09 -23.29 -5.36
N ILE A 86 -18.54 -23.40 -6.62
CA ILE A 86 -17.71 -23.42 -7.81
C ILE A 86 -18.37 -22.57 -8.89
N ARG A 87 -17.58 -21.74 -9.55
CA ARG A 87 -18.02 -20.94 -10.70
C ARG A 87 -16.92 -20.88 -11.73
N SER A 88 -17.29 -20.69 -12.98
CA SER A 88 -16.35 -20.49 -14.08
C SER A 88 -16.71 -19.24 -14.86
N GLU A 89 -15.70 -18.56 -15.37
CA GLU A 89 -15.87 -17.43 -16.28
C GLU A 89 -14.80 -17.46 -17.37
N VAL A 90 -15.15 -17.04 -18.57
CA VAL A 90 -14.20 -16.86 -19.68
C VAL A 90 -13.84 -15.38 -19.74
N ILE A 91 -12.54 -15.10 -19.64
CA ILE A 91 -12.01 -13.77 -19.76
C ILE A 91 -11.40 -13.63 -21.15
N GLU A 92 -11.94 -12.71 -21.94
CA GLU A 92 -11.31 -12.31 -23.21
C GLU A 92 -9.98 -11.62 -22.93
N ASP A 93 -8.99 -11.91 -23.74
CA ASP A 93 -7.67 -11.25 -23.67
C ASP A 93 -7.85 -9.77 -24.01
N GLN A 94 -8.10 -8.99 -23.00
CA GLN A 94 -8.05 -7.53 -23.08
C GLN A 94 -6.62 -7.10 -22.74
N ALA A 95 -6.21 -5.95 -23.24
CA ALA A 95 -4.94 -5.33 -22.84
C ALA A 95 -5.02 -4.94 -21.35
N TRP A 96 -4.94 -5.94 -20.46
CA TRP A 96 -5.03 -5.81 -18.99
C TRP A 96 -4.09 -4.76 -18.45
N GLU A 97 -2.97 -4.54 -19.16
CA GLU A 97 -2.00 -3.49 -18.85
C GLU A 97 -2.62 -2.09 -18.83
N ARG A 98 -3.79 -1.89 -19.44
CA ARG A 98 -4.45 -0.57 -19.52
C ARG A 98 -5.90 -0.55 -19.04
N ALA A 99 -6.58 -1.70 -18.93
CA ALA A 99 -7.99 -1.73 -18.53
C ALA A 99 -8.24 -1.15 -17.13
N TRP A 100 -7.27 -1.31 -16.22
CA TRP A 100 -7.32 -0.72 -14.88
C TRP A 100 -7.11 0.80 -14.89
N MET A 101 -6.46 1.35 -15.94
CA MET A 101 -6.22 2.80 -16.04
C MET A 101 -7.51 3.61 -16.17
N ASP A 102 -8.55 3.03 -16.78
CA ASP A 102 -9.86 3.68 -16.97
C ASP A 102 -10.64 3.86 -15.66
N TYR A 103 -10.26 3.14 -14.60
CA TYR A 103 -10.89 3.22 -13.27
C TYR A 103 -10.20 4.23 -12.33
N TYR A 104 -9.05 4.80 -12.75
CA TYR A 104 -8.36 5.77 -11.92
C TYR A 104 -8.77 7.20 -12.30
N GLU A 105 -9.30 7.90 -11.31
CA GLU A 105 -9.64 9.33 -11.41
C GLU A 105 -8.70 10.16 -10.53
N PRO A 106 -8.48 11.44 -10.85
CA PRO A 106 -7.76 12.36 -9.98
C PRO A 106 -8.47 12.51 -8.63
N ILE A 107 -7.71 12.47 -7.54
CA ILE A 107 -8.23 12.53 -6.17
C ILE A 107 -7.88 13.88 -5.55
N GLN A 108 -8.90 14.63 -5.13
CA GLN A 108 -8.68 15.84 -4.34
C GLN A 108 -8.41 15.45 -2.87
N VAL A 109 -7.21 15.73 -2.40
CA VAL A 109 -6.79 15.47 -1.02
C VAL A 109 -7.13 16.66 -0.10
N ALA A 110 -6.86 17.85 -0.59
CA ALA A 110 -7.12 19.14 0.08
C ALA A 110 -7.36 20.23 -0.97
N ASP A 111 -7.72 21.43 -0.56
CA ASP A 111 -7.96 22.55 -1.48
C ASP A 111 -6.71 22.88 -2.32
N ASN A 112 -5.53 22.63 -1.78
CA ASN A 112 -4.24 22.92 -2.41
C ASN A 112 -3.48 21.67 -2.90
N LEU A 113 -4.09 20.47 -2.87
CA LEU A 113 -3.39 19.22 -3.18
C LEU A 113 -4.28 18.19 -3.88
N TRP A 114 -3.82 17.71 -5.04
CA TRP A 114 -4.43 16.62 -5.80
C TRP A 114 -3.43 15.48 -6.04
N ILE A 115 -3.94 14.26 -6.19
CA ILE A 115 -3.23 13.12 -6.75
C ILE A 115 -3.79 12.92 -8.15
N VAL A 116 -2.90 12.84 -9.13
CA VAL A 116 -3.27 12.75 -10.54
C VAL A 116 -2.52 11.59 -11.17
N PRO A 117 -3.21 10.56 -11.72
CA PRO A 117 -2.56 9.54 -12.52
C PRO A 117 -1.69 10.15 -13.61
N GLU A 118 -0.52 9.56 -13.89
CA GLU A 118 0.46 10.10 -14.85
C GLU A 118 -0.15 10.43 -16.23
N TRP A 119 -1.09 9.59 -16.70
CA TRP A 119 -1.75 9.70 -18.01
C TRP A 119 -2.94 10.66 -18.06
N LEU A 120 -3.31 11.28 -16.93
CA LEU A 120 -4.42 12.24 -16.88
C LEU A 120 -3.93 13.67 -16.72
N GLU A 121 -4.75 14.61 -17.19
CA GLU A 121 -4.54 16.04 -16.95
C GLU A 121 -5.01 16.42 -15.54
N ALA A 122 -4.31 17.38 -14.93
CA ALA A 122 -4.69 17.88 -13.61
C ALA A 122 -6.01 18.66 -13.68
N PRO A 123 -7.02 18.32 -12.85
CA PRO A 123 -8.29 19.04 -12.81
C PRO A 123 -8.13 20.51 -12.43
N ASN A 124 -7.13 20.83 -11.62
CA ASN A 124 -6.78 22.20 -11.25
C ASN A 124 -5.25 22.39 -11.31
N PRO A 125 -4.71 22.93 -12.41
CA PRO A 125 -3.27 23.13 -12.58
C PRO A 125 -2.68 24.26 -11.71
N GLU A 126 -3.52 25.10 -11.09
CA GLU A 126 -3.07 26.22 -10.24
C GLU A 126 -2.64 25.79 -8.83
N VAL A 127 -2.93 24.54 -8.44
CA VAL A 127 -2.57 23.99 -7.13
C VAL A 127 -1.54 22.86 -7.27
N THR A 128 -1.08 22.34 -6.16
CA THR A 128 -0.12 21.22 -6.15
C THR A 128 -0.79 19.94 -6.66
N ASN A 129 -0.19 19.34 -7.68
CA ASN A 129 -0.63 18.08 -8.28
C ASN A 129 0.51 17.06 -8.20
N ILE A 130 0.28 15.98 -7.50
CA ILE A 130 1.21 14.84 -7.43
C ILE A 130 0.87 13.92 -8.60
N LYS A 131 1.81 13.74 -9.52
CA LYS A 131 1.70 12.71 -10.55
C LYS A 131 2.17 11.38 -10.00
N LEU A 132 1.39 10.33 -10.22
CA LEU A 132 1.69 9.00 -9.71
C LEU A 132 1.43 7.94 -10.78
N ASP A 133 2.34 6.96 -10.87
CA ASP A 133 2.06 5.68 -11.52
C ASP A 133 1.61 4.66 -10.45
N PRO A 134 0.31 4.28 -10.44
CA PRO A 134 -0.22 3.36 -9.44
C PRO A 134 0.32 1.93 -9.54
N GLY A 135 1.03 1.58 -10.62
CA GLY A 135 1.51 0.22 -10.89
C GLY A 135 2.80 -0.19 -10.17
N LEU A 136 3.52 0.73 -9.52
CA LEU A 136 4.90 0.48 -9.12
C LEU A 136 5.10 0.06 -7.67
N ALA A 137 4.25 0.48 -6.72
CA ALA A 137 4.38 0.13 -5.30
C ALA A 137 3.12 0.45 -4.49
N PHE A 138 3.06 -0.04 -3.23
CA PHE A 138 2.03 0.34 -2.27
C PHE A 138 2.04 1.85 -1.99
N GLY A 139 0.85 2.44 -1.82
CA GLY A 139 0.71 3.87 -1.55
C GLY A 139 0.27 4.68 -2.76
N THR A 140 -0.75 4.21 -3.49
CA THR A 140 -1.35 4.91 -4.65
C THR A 140 -2.12 6.18 -4.28
N GLY A 141 -2.24 6.48 -2.98
CA GLY A 141 -3.03 7.61 -2.47
C GLY A 141 -4.51 7.30 -2.26
N ASN A 142 -5.04 6.22 -2.81
CA ASN A 142 -6.43 5.77 -2.59
C ASN A 142 -6.62 5.21 -1.19
N HIS A 143 -5.59 4.61 -0.60
CA HIS A 143 -5.68 4.03 0.73
C HIS A 143 -5.93 5.11 1.78
N ALA A 144 -6.88 4.87 2.67
CA ALA A 144 -7.33 5.84 3.67
C ALA A 144 -6.18 6.41 4.53
N SER A 145 -5.22 5.57 4.94
CA SER A 145 -4.07 5.99 5.76
C SER A 145 -3.14 6.96 5.00
N THR A 146 -2.87 6.69 3.72
CA THR A 146 -2.06 7.57 2.85
C THR A 146 -2.75 8.92 2.64
N PHE A 147 -4.06 8.89 2.38
CA PHE A 147 -4.87 10.09 2.24
C PHE A 147 -4.82 10.99 3.49
N LEU A 148 -4.95 10.39 4.69
CA LEU A 148 -4.87 11.11 5.96
C LEU A 148 -3.50 11.77 6.19
N CYS A 149 -2.40 11.11 5.79
CA CYS A 149 -1.06 11.68 5.86
C CYS A 149 -0.87 12.84 4.89
N LEU A 150 -1.37 12.70 3.66
CA LEU A 150 -1.33 13.78 2.66
C LEU A 150 -2.13 15.00 3.09
N GLN A 151 -3.32 14.81 3.67
CA GLN A 151 -4.10 15.91 4.25
C GLN A 151 -3.34 16.63 5.37
N TRP A 152 -2.63 15.88 6.21
CA TRP A 152 -1.82 16.47 7.27
C TRP A 152 -0.67 17.29 6.71
N LEU A 153 0.07 16.76 5.74
CA LEU A 153 1.15 17.49 5.07
C LEU A 153 0.65 18.76 4.37
N ALA A 154 -0.51 18.70 3.71
CA ALA A 154 -1.13 19.84 3.03
C ALA A 154 -1.54 20.98 3.99
N GLY A 155 -1.73 20.66 5.27
CA GLY A 155 -2.05 21.63 6.33
C GLY A 155 -0.84 22.24 7.04
N LEU A 156 0.40 21.79 6.71
CA LEU A 156 1.61 22.28 7.34
C LEU A 156 2.30 23.39 6.55
N ASP A 157 3.05 24.25 7.26
CA ASP A 157 4.07 25.09 6.63
C ASP A 157 5.36 24.29 6.45
N LEU A 158 5.56 23.79 5.24
CA LEU A 158 6.71 22.95 4.86
C LEU A 158 7.87 23.78 4.30
N LYS A 159 7.70 25.09 4.15
CA LYS A 159 8.71 25.95 3.54
C LYS A 159 10.04 25.86 4.29
N ASP A 160 11.09 25.57 3.53
CA ASP A 160 12.47 25.43 4.00
C ASP A 160 12.70 24.30 5.03
N LYS A 161 11.72 23.41 5.25
CA LYS A 161 11.81 22.27 6.17
C LYS A 161 12.45 21.06 5.53
N VAL A 162 13.16 20.28 6.34
CA VAL A 162 13.58 18.92 6.01
C VAL A 162 12.52 17.96 6.54
N VAL A 163 12.12 17.00 5.74
CA VAL A 163 11.12 15.99 6.09
C VAL A 163 11.73 14.60 6.02
N ILE A 164 11.39 13.74 6.97
CA ILE A 164 11.66 12.31 6.90
C ILE A 164 10.36 11.57 6.54
N ASP A 165 10.41 10.73 5.50
CA ASP A 165 9.38 9.79 5.10
C ASP A 165 9.88 8.37 5.40
N TYR A 166 9.41 7.80 6.52
CA TYR A 166 9.91 6.53 7.05
C TYR A 166 8.93 5.39 6.73
N GLY A 167 9.35 4.44 5.88
CA GLY A 167 8.48 3.46 5.24
C GLY A 167 7.78 4.09 4.04
N CYS A 168 8.58 4.61 3.08
CA CYS A 168 8.09 5.51 2.05
C CYS A 168 7.23 4.85 0.97
N GLY A 169 7.33 3.52 0.77
CA GLY A 169 6.57 2.81 -0.26
C GLY A 169 6.76 3.42 -1.66
N SER A 170 5.69 3.94 -2.23
CA SER A 170 5.72 4.66 -3.52
C SER A 170 6.45 6.01 -3.45
N GLY A 171 6.75 6.52 -2.25
CA GLY A 171 7.32 7.85 -2.01
C GLY A 171 6.32 9.00 -2.10
N ILE A 172 5.04 8.71 -2.18
CA ILE A 172 4.00 9.73 -2.39
C ILE A 172 4.01 10.82 -1.30
N LEU A 173 4.30 10.45 -0.03
CA LEU A 173 4.33 11.41 1.07
C LEU A 173 5.55 12.34 0.98
N GLY A 174 6.72 11.79 0.69
CA GLY A 174 7.93 12.56 0.46
C GLY A 174 7.83 13.47 -0.75
N VAL A 175 7.30 12.98 -1.88
CA VAL A 175 7.04 13.77 -3.10
C VAL A 175 6.05 14.89 -2.80
N ALA A 176 4.95 14.59 -2.10
CA ALA A 176 3.98 15.60 -1.69
C ALA A 176 4.64 16.70 -0.85
N ALA A 177 5.45 16.33 0.14
CA ALA A 177 6.14 17.30 0.99
C ALA A 177 7.04 18.24 0.17
N LEU A 178 7.79 17.71 -0.82
CA LEU A 178 8.64 18.51 -1.71
C LEU A 178 7.84 19.46 -2.60
N LEU A 179 6.74 19.00 -3.18
CA LEU A 179 5.85 19.83 -4.01
C LEU A 179 5.14 20.90 -3.19
N LEU A 180 4.84 20.64 -1.92
CA LEU A 180 4.25 21.59 -0.97
C LEU A 180 5.29 22.57 -0.38
N GLY A 181 6.57 22.48 -0.77
CA GLY A 181 7.58 23.48 -0.44
C GLY A 181 8.69 23.01 0.52
N ALA A 182 8.73 21.75 0.91
CA ALA A 182 9.83 21.21 1.70
C ALA A 182 11.17 21.42 0.98
N LYS A 183 12.21 21.74 1.77
CA LYS A 183 13.56 21.97 1.23
C LYS A 183 14.19 20.69 0.74
N TYR A 184 14.06 19.61 1.51
CA TYR A 184 14.65 18.32 1.22
C TYR A 184 13.87 17.20 1.92
N VAL A 185 13.83 16.03 1.31
CA VAL A 185 13.25 14.83 1.90
C VAL A 185 14.29 13.73 1.99
N TYR A 186 14.35 13.09 3.16
CA TYR A 186 15.05 11.83 3.35
C TYR A 186 14.01 10.73 3.53
N ALA A 187 14.05 9.74 2.63
CA ALA A 187 13.10 8.64 2.63
C ALA A 187 13.80 7.30 2.84
N THR A 188 13.14 6.37 3.51
CA THR A 188 13.66 5.01 3.68
C THR A 188 12.56 3.99 3.64
N ASP A 189 12.87 2.80 3.11
CA ASP A 189 11.99 1.64 3.13
C ASP A 189 12.82 0.36 3.23
N ILE A 190 12.26 -0.69 3.82
CA ILE A 190 12.89 -2.01 3.92
C ILE A 190 12.84 -2.77 2.58
N ASP A 191 11.93 -2.39 1.69
CA ASP A 191 11.75 -3.01 0.38
C ASP A 191 12.57 -2.25 -0.70
N PRO A 192 13.52 -2.90 -1.37
CA PRO A 192 14.24 -2.32 -2.49
C PRO A 192 13.34 -1.86 -3.64
N GLN A 193 12.18 -2.49 -3.83
CA GLN A 193 11.19 -2.09 -4.84
C GLN A 193 10.56 -0.73 -4.49
N ALA A 194 10.25 -0.51 -3.21
CA ALA A 194 9.77 0.78 -2.72
C ALA A 194 10.80 1.89 -2.93
N VAL A 195 12.08 1.62 -2.67
CA VAL A 195 13.18 2.56 -2.94
C VAL A 195 13.24 2.93 -4.42
N LEU A 196 13.07 1.95 -5.31
CA LEU A 196 13.04 2.20 -6.76
C LEU A 196 11.81 3.03 -7.17
N ALA A 197 10.63 2.65 -6.70
CA ALA A 197 9.38 3.36 -6.99
C ALA A 197 9.41 4.81 -6.50
N THR A 198 9.93 5.05 -5.29
CA THR A 198 10.13 6.41 -4.75
C THR A 198 11.01 7.27 -5.66
N LYS A 199 12.11 6.72 -6.20
CA LYS A 199 12.98 7.44 -7.14
C LYS A 199 12.25 7.81 -8.42
N GLN A 200 11.53 6.85 -9.01
CA GLN A 200 10.78 7.05 -10.25
C GLN A 200 9.67 8.10 -10.07
N ASN A 201 8.91 8.03 -8.97
CA ASN A 201 7.88 9.02 -8.67
C ASN A 201 8.46 10.41 -8.39
N ALA A 202 9.63 10.51 -7.77
CA ALA A 202 10.32 11.78 -7.58
C ALA A 202 10.80 12.38 -8.92
N GLU A 203 11.31 11.56 -9.84
CA GLU A 203 11.67 11.96 -11.19
C GLU A 203 10.44 12.43 -11.99
N LEU A 204 9.37 11.67 -11.96
CA LEU A 204 8.09 12.01 -12.62
C LEU A 204 7.55 13.38 -12.18
N ASN A 205 7.74 13.73 -10.92
CA ASN A 205 7.30 15.00 -10.34
C ASN A 205 8.36 16.11 -10.39
N GLY A 206 9.55 15.87 -10.96
CA GLY A 206 10.61 16.85 -11.09
C GLY A 206 11.23 17.31 -9.76
N VAL A 207 11.23 16.44 -8.74
CA VAL A 207 11.73 16.74 -7.38
C VAL A 207 12.88 15.83 -6.92
N ALA A 208 13.40 14.98 -7.81
CA ALA A 208 14.43 13.99 -7.49
C ALA A 208 15.74 14.61 -6.97
N ASP A 209 16.07 15.84 -7.36
CA ASP A 209 17.24 16.59 -6.89
C ASP A 209 17.16 17.00 -5.40
N ARG A 210 15.96 16.96 -4.82
CA ARG A 210 15.69 17.30 -3.43
C ARG A 210 15.22 16.12 -2.59
N LEU A 211 15.43 14.90 -3.08
CA LEU A 211 15.06 13.66 -2.39
C LEU A 211 16.27 12.72 -2.34
N TRP A 212 16.54 12.20 -1.16
CA TRP A 212 17.36 11.03 -0.97
C TRP A 212 16.49 9.86 -0.52
N VAL A 213 16.71 8.67 -1.08
CA VAL A 213 16.01 7.44 -0.64
C VAL A 213 16.95 6.24 -0.69
N GLY A 214 16.88 5.40 0.33
CA GLY A 214 17.65 4.16 0.47
C GLY A 214 17.07 3.20 1.51
N LEU A 215 17.73 2.05 1.65
CA LEU A 215 17.40 1.09 2.71
C LEU A 215 17.76 1.66 4.09
N PRO A 216 17.18 1.14 5.20
CA PRO A 216 17.42 1.67 6.55
C PRO A 216 18.90 1.73 6.94
N GLU A 217 19.70 0.75 6.53
CA GLU A 217 21.15 0.71 6.79
C GLU A 217 21.88 1.87 6.09
N ASP A 218 21.53 2.15 4.84
CA ASP A 218 22.07 3.27 4.05
C ASP A 218 21.56 4.61 4.61
N PHE A 219 20.30 4.66 5.07
CA PHE A 219 19.70 5.85 5.66
C PHE A 219 20.45 6.26 6.93
N GLU A 220 20.71 5.34 7.84
CA GLU A 220 21.45 5.61 9.08
C GLU A 220 22.89 6.09 8.81
N ALA A 221 23.52 5.58 7.77
CA ALA A 221 24.85 6.04 7.36
C ALA A 221 24.83 7.42 6.70
N HIS A 222 23.77 7.75 5.96
CA HIS A 222 23.69 8.98 5.16
C HIS A 222 23.09 10.15 5.94
N TYR A 223 22.10 9.92 6.80
CA TYR A 223 21.40 10.96 7.57
C TYR A 223 21.85 10.95 9.04
N GLN A 224 22.65 11.95 9.42
CA GLN A 224 23.20 12.11 10.76
C GLN A 224 22.61 13.34 11.48
N ASP A 225 21.65 14.00 10.87
CA ASP A 225 21.04 15.23 11.36
C ASP A 225 19.70 14.95 12.06
N LYS A 226 18.95 15.97 12.40
CA LYS A 226 17.62 15.86 13.00
C LYS A 226 16.61 16.68 12.22
N THR A 227 15.40 16.13 12.08
CA THR A 227 14.32 16.77 11.34
C THR A 227 13.32 17.48 12.24
N GLU A 228 12.59 18.44 11.65
CA GLU A 228 11.45 19.11 12.27
C GLU A 228 10.12 18.40 11.91
N ILE A 229 10.10 17.53 10.88
CA ILE A 229 8.90 16.85 10.43
C ILE A 229 9.23 15.41 10.07
N LEU A 230 8.50 14.47 10.66
CA LEU A 230 8.61 13.05 10.36
C LEU A 230 7.22 12.49 10.09
N VAL A 231 7.07 11.78 8.97
CA VAL A 231 5.87 11.03 8.64
C VAL A 231 6.22 9.55 8.48
N ALA A 232 5.37 8.67 9.01
CA ALA A 232 5.48 7.22 8.84
C ALA A 232 4.09 6.62 8.64
N ASN A 233 3.88 5.97 7.51
CA ASN A 233 2.64 5.26 7.17
C ASN A 233 2.94 3.77 7.03
N ILE A 234 3.15 3.12 8.16
CA ILE A 234 3.51 1.69 8.29
C ILE A 234 2.66 1.04 9.37
N LEU A 235 2.70 -0.29 9.46
CA LEU A 235 1.90 -1.04 10.42
C LEU A 235 2.19 -0.65 11.88
N ALA A 236 1.22 -0.82 12.77
CA ALA A 236 1.28 -0.40 14.17
C ALA A 236 2.45 -1.02 14.95
N LYS A 237 2.74 -2.29 14.73
CA LYS A 237 3.81 -3.00 15.44
C LYS A 237 5.20 -2.46 15.11
N PRO A 238 5.60 -2.29 13.83
CA PRO A 238 6.80 -1.53 13.46
C PRO A 238 6.83 -0.11 14.04
N LEU A 239 5.71 0.65 14.02
CA LEU A 239 5.65 1.99 14.62
C LEU A 239 6.06 1.96 16.10
N MET A 240 5.53 1.02 16.88
CA MET A 240 5.88 0.89 18.29
C MET A 240 7.36 0.51 18.52
N MET A 241 7.97 -0.24 17.61
CA MET A 241 9.40 -0.59 17.69
C MET A 241 10.33 0.58 17.35
N LEU A 242 9.88 1.53 16.55
CA LEU A 242 10.68 2.65 16.03
C LEU A 242 10.61 3.92 16.88
N VAL A 243 9.95 3.90 18.03
CA VAL A 243 9.77 5.09 18.91
C VAL A 243 11.09 5.78 19.23
N GLU A 244 12.11 5.03 19.68
CA GLU A 244 13.43 5.59 20.03
C GLU A 244 14.16 6.09 18.78
N THR A 245 14.03 5.40 17.66
CA THR A 245 14.59 5.84 16.37
C THR A 245 13.99 7.18 15.97
N PHE A 246 12.67 7.33 16.02
CA PHE A 246 12.00 8.59 15.67
C PHE A 246 12.35 9.71 16.65
N TYR A 247 12.50 9.39 17.95
CA TYR A 247 13.00 10.36 18.92
C TYR A 247 14.41 10.86 18.56
N ASN A 248 15.31 9.97 18.17
CA ASN A 248 16.68 10.32 17.82
C ASN A 248 16.77 11.13 16.52
N LEU A 249 15.87 10.88 15.56
CA LEU A 249 15.80 11.55 14.26
C LEU A 249 15.13 12.94 14.31
N THR A 250 14.48 13.31 15.39
CA THR A 250 13.70 14.54 15.47
C THR A 250 14.31 15.57 16.45
N VAL A 251 14.09 16.85 16.20
CA VAL A 251 14.41 17.93 17.14
C VAL A 251 13.29 18.10 18.19
N PRO A 252 13.52 18.74 19.35
CA PRO A 252 12.44 19.14 20.24
C PRO A 252 11.34 19.93 19.49
N ASN A 253 10.07 19.65 19.79
CA ASN A 253 8.88 20.19 19.11
C ASN A 253 8.74 19.79 17.62
N ALA A 254 9.55 18.87 17.10
CA ALA A 254 9.35 18.32 15.77
C ALA A 254 7.96 17.69 15.65
N GLN A 255 7.29 17.92 14.54
CA GLN A 255 5.97 17.39 14.26
C GLN A 255 6.07 15.97 13.69
N ILE A 256 5.19 15.08 14.15
CA ILE A 256 5.11 13.70 13.67
C ILE A 256 3.71 13.36 13.21
N ALA A 257 3.62 12.50 12.19
CA ALA A 257 2.40 11.80 11.81
C ALA A 257 2.68 10.30 11.67
N LEU A 258 1.81 9.50 12.28
CA LEU A 258 1.87 8.05 12.34
C LEU A 258 0.56 7.50 11.80
N ALA A 259 0.62 6.70 10.74
CA ALA A 259 -0.54 6.10 10.10
C ALA A 259 -0.25 4.66 9.68
N GLY A 260 -1.21 3.98 9.06
CA GLY A 260 -1.13 2.55 8.80
C GLY A 260 -1.59 1.72 9.99
N LEU A 261 -2.42 2.31 10.84
CA LEU A 261 -3.02 1.69 12.03
C LEU A 261 -4.54 1.81 12.01
N ILE A 262 -5.20 0.87 12.67
CA ILE A 262 -6.65 0.83 12.85
C ILE A 262 -7.05 1.26 14.27
N GLU A 263 -8.35 1.51 14.48
CA GLU A 263 -8.88 2.04 15.73
C GLU A 263 -8.42 1.27 16.97
N GLU A 264 -8.43 -0.06 16.91
CA GLU A 264 -8.08 -0.95 18.01
C GLU A 264 -6.60 -0.81 18.45
N GLN A 265 -5.73 -0.32 17.56
CA GLN A 265 -4.29 -0.18 17.82
C GLN A 265 -3.89 1.19 18.36
N ILE A 266 -4.82 2.14 18.38
CA ILE A 266 -4.55 3.55 18.71
C ILE A 266 -3.94 3.70 20.11
N GLU A 267 -4.55 3.09 21.12
CA GLU A 267 -4.13 3.27 22.50
C GLU A 267 -2.76 2.64 22.79
N ASP A 268 -2.45 1.51 22.14
CA ASP A 268 -1.14 0.86 22.27
C ASP A 268 -0.04 1.74 21.64
N VAL A 269 -0.30 2.29 20.44
CA VAL A 269 0.65 3.20 19.79
C VAL A 269 0.83 4.49 20.61
N LYS A 270 -0.26 5.11 21.09
CA LYS A 270 -0.18 6.29 21.97
C LYS A 270 0.64 6.01 23.24
N ALA A 271 0.41 4.86 23.88
CA ALA A 271 1.14 4.46 25.07
C ALA A 271 2.65 4.29 24.79
N ALA A 272 3.00 3.66 23.66
CA ALA A 272 4.40 3.50 23.26
C ALA A 272 5.10 4.85 23.02
N TYR A 273 4.42 5.81 22.39
CA TYR A 273 4.97 7.12 22.05
C TYR A 273 4.96 8.10 23.24
N ALA A 274 4.09 7.91 24.26
CA ALA A 274 3.92 8.82 25.39
C ALA A 274 5.20 9.21 26.15
N PRO A 275 6.25 8.38 26.28
CA PRO A 275 7.48 8.81 26.94
C PRO A 275 8.20 9.96 26.22
N TYR A 276 8.14 10.02 24.89
CA TYR A 276 8.95 10.91 24.06
C TYR A 276 8.15 11.94 23.27
N PHE A 277 6.88 11.64 22.98
CA PHE A 277 6.02 12.46 22.14
C PHE A 277 4.70 12.79 22.83
N GLU A 278 4.12 13.91 22.48
CA GLU A 278 2.75 14.28 22.83
C GLU A 278 1.87 14.15 21.61
N ILE A 279 0.96 13.17 21.62
CA ILE A 279 -0.01 12.95 20.53
C ILE A 279 -1.20 13.89 20.79
N THR A 280 -1.40 14.86 19.91
CA THR A 280 -2.40 15.92 20.04
C THR A 280 -3.51 15.83 19.00
N GLY A 281 -3.34 15.04 17.95
CA GLY A 281 -4.30 14.87 16.88
C GLY A 281 -4.56 13.41 16.58
N GLN A 282 -5.84 13.10 16.28
CA GLN A 282 -6.30 11.82 15.80
C GLN A 282 -7.32 12.06 14.72
N GLN A 283 -7.19 11.39 13.58
CA GLN A 283 -8.13 11.47 12.48
C GLN A 283 -8.35 10.07 11.91
N MET A 284 -9.59 9.76 11.62
CA MET A 284 -10.02 8.46 11.09
C MET A 284 -10.69 8.65 9.73
N ARG A 285 -10.57 7.64 8.88
CA ARG A 285 -11.22 7.57 7.58
C ARG A 285 -11.49 6.11 7.25
N GLU A 286 -12.57 5.83 6.52
CA GLU A 286 -12.96 4.52 5.95
C GLU A 286 -12.43 3.30 6.75
N GLU A 287 -13.22 2.30 6.97
CA GLU A 287 -12.82 1.02 7.59
C GLU A 287 -11.93 1.14 8.84
N ASN A 288 -12.10 2.21 9.62
CA ASN A 288 -11.37 2.47 10.87
C ASN A 288 -9.87 2.80 10.74
N TRP A 289 -9.36 3.10 9.53
CA TRP A 289 -7.98 3.56 9.38
C TRP A 289 -7.74 4.89 10.08
N CYS A 290 -6.64 4.94 10.83
CA CYS A 290 -6.32 6.08 11.67
C CYS A 290 -4.95 6.69 11.34
N ARG A 291 -4.87 8.03 11.52
CA ARG A 291 -3.63 8.77 11.64
C ARG A 291 -3.57 9.45 13.00
N LEU A 292 -2.49 9.24 13.71
CA LEU A 292 -2.10 10.01 14.89
C LEU A 292 -1.13 11.11 14.48
N SER A 293 -1.23 12.28 15.10
CA SER A 293 -0.26 13.35 14.92
C SER A 293 0.07 14.00 16.25
N GLY A 294 1.26 14.55 16.35
CA GLY A 294 1.73 15.15 17.59
C GLY A 294 3.09 15.80 17.40
N HIS A 295 3.77 16.01 18.52
CA HIS A 295 5.09 16.59 18.50
C HIS A 295 6.01 15.93 19.53
N ARG A 296 7.32 15.98 19.24
CA ARG A 296 8.34 15.55 20.19
C ARG A 296 8.33 16.48 21.40
N LYS A 297 8.38 15.90 22.59
CA LYS A 297 8.54 16.64 23.84
C LYS A 297 9.89 17.38 23.89
N ALA A 298 9.93 18.45 24.65
CA ALA A 298 11.11 19.28 24.80
C ALA A 298 12.30 18.54 25.45
#